data_8b458627aa8bf47c3da2a1b57b3b6868
#
_entry.id   8b458627aa8bf47c3da2a1b57b3b6868
#
_cell.length_a   1.000
_cell.length_b   1.000
_cell.length_c   1.000
_cell.angle_alpha   90.00
_cell.angle_beta   90.00
_cell.angle_gamma   90.00
#
_symmetry.space_group_name_H-M   'P 1'
#
loop_
_entity.id
_entity.type
_entity.pdbx_description
1 polymer ?
#
loop_
_entity_poly.entity_id
_entity_poly.type
_entity_poly.pdbx_seq_one_letter_code
_entity_poly.pdbx_strand_id
1 'polypeptide(L)'
;MIDEVKRAIARGELKPGDKLPSHRDMAQEIRVNPNTVQRAYREMEQGGLVQTLRGLGTFISDDPTLVERTRDEMARRSILAFVQEMRALGFSPADIVALVEKSVNEFSDGQKDLRDSIQGIQQTGVINSE
;
A
#
# COMPACT_ATOMS: atom_id res chain seq x y z
N MET A 1 -1.96 10.81 4.77
CA MET A 1 -2.97 10.02 5.51
C MET A 1 -3.82 9.14 4.61
N ILE A 2 -4.46 9.69 3.59
CA ILE A 2 -5.33 8.90 2.68
C ILE A 2 -4.55 7.80 1.97
N ASP A 3 -3.36 8.11 1.46
CA ASP A 3 -2.52 7.12 0.79
C ASP A 3 -2.08 5.99 1.71
N GLU A 4 -1.86 6.28 2.99
CA GLU A 4 -1.52 5.26 3.98
C GLU A 4 -2.69 4.31 4.23
N VAL A 5 -3.92 4.85 4.30
CA VAL A 5 -5.13 4.04 4.42
C VAL A 5 -5.29 3.15 3.18
N LYS A 6 -5.11 3.72 1.99
CA LYS A 6 -5.18 2.96 0.73
C LYS A 6 -4.15 1.84 0.68
N ARG A 7 -2.92 2.11 1.09
CA ARG A 7 -1.87 1.07 1.16
C ARG A 7 -2.23 -0.04 2.13
N ALA A 8 -2.77 0.32 3.29
CA ALA A 8 -3.19 -0.66 4.27
C ALA A 8 -4.32 -1.55 3.74
N ILE A 9 -5.26 -0.97 3.00
CA ILE A 9 -6.33 -1.74 2.34
C ILE A 9 -5.73 -2.66 1.26
N ALA A 10 -4.85 -2.13 0.42
CA ALA A 10 -4.24 -2.90 -0.67
C ALA A 10 -3.40 -4.07 -0.14
N ARG A 11 -2.76 -3.92 1.03
CA ARG A 11 -1.96 -4.96 1.68
C ARG A 11 -2.78 -5.92 2.52
N GLY A 12 -4.08 -5.67 2.72
CA GLY A 12 -4.93 -6.48 3.58
C GLY A 12 -4.77 -6.21 5.06
N GLU A 13 -4.07 -5.15 5.43
CA GLU A 13 -3.92 -4.73 6.84
C GLU A 13 -5.22 -4.11 7.38
N LEU A 14 -5.92 -3.36 6.53
CA LEU A 14 -7.27 -2.89 6.79
C LEU A 14 -8.22 -3.64 5.85
N LYS A 15 -9.23 -4.25 6.44
CA LYS A 15 -10.18 -5.10 5.71
C LYS A 15 -11.51 -4.37 5.52
N PRO A 16 -12.30 -4.74 4.51
CA PRO A 16 -13.66 -4.22 4.39
C PRO A 16 -14.43 -4.39 5.70
N GLY A 17 -15.09 -3.32 6.14
CA GLY A 17 -15.86 -3.32 7.39
C GLY A 17 -15.08 -2.98 8.64
N ASP A 18 -13.76 -2.90 8.59
CA ASP A 18 -12.95 -2.52 9.75
C ASP A 18 -13.28 -1.08 10.18
N LYS A 19 -13.32 -0.88 11.49
CA LYS A 19 -13.59 0.43 12.06
C LYS A 19 -12.32 1.27 12.10
N LEU A 20 -12.43 2.53 11.66
CA LEU A 20 -11.35 3.51 11.81
C LEU A 20 -11.48 4.23 13.15
N PRO A 21 -10.35 4.73 13.69
CA PRO A 21 -10.39 5.60 14.88
C PRO A 21 -11.24 6.84 14.64
N SER A 22 -11.75 7.44 15.72
CA SER A 22 -12.43 8.73 15.63
C SER A 22 -11.49 9.80 15.09
N HIS A 23 -12.04 10.92 14.60
CA HIS A 23 -11.23 12.04 14.11
C HIS A 23 -10.22 12.50 15.16
N ARG A 24 -10.65 12.58 16.41
CA ARG A 24 -9.81 13.02 17.52
C ARG A 24 -8.68 12.05 17.79
N ASP A 25 -9.01 10.75 17.86
CA ASP A 25 -8.01 9.72 18.14
C ASP A 25 -6.98 9.62 17.01
N MET A 26 -7.45 9.66 15.76
CA MET A 26 -6.56 9.66 14.61
C MET A 26 -5.64 10.87 14.61
N ALA A 27 -6.19 12.06 14.92
CA ALA A 27 -5.42 13.29 14.97
C ALA A 27 -4.31 13.23 16.04
N GLN A 28 -4.61 12.64 17.19
CA GLN A 28 -3.62 12.45 18.26
C GLN A 28 -2.55 11.45 17.84
N GLU A 29 -2.95 10.36 17.22
CA GLU A 29 -2.04 9.28 16.81
C GLU A 29 -1.03 9.75 15.76
N ILE A 30 -1.50 10.44 14.73
CA ILE A 30 -0.62 10.92 13.64
C ILE A 30 -0.14 12.36 13.83
N ARG A 31 -0.50 13.00 14.95
CA ARG A 31 -0.04 14.35 15.34
C ARG A 31 -0.38 15.42 14.30
N VAL A 32 -1.63 15.46 13.87
CA VAL A 32 -2.14 16.50 12.97
C VAL A 32 -3.39 17.13 13.57
N ASN A 33 -3.80 18.26 12.98
CA ASN A 33 -5.00 18.97 13.40
C ASN A 33 -6.25 18.09 13.16
N PRO A 34 -7.17 17.99 14.14
CA PRO A 34 -8.42 17.24 13.94
C PRO A 34 -9.23 17.67 12.73
N ASN A 35 -9.20 18.95 12.35
CA ASN A 35 -9.89 19.44 11.16
C ASN A 35 -9.29 18.84 9.87
N THR A 36 -7.99 18.63 9.84
CA THR A 36 -7.30 17.98 8.73
C THR A 36 -7.75 16.53 8.60
N VAL A 37 -7.88 15.83 9.72
CA VAL A 37 -8.38 14.45 9.75
C VAL A 37 -9.84 14.40 9.28
N GLN A 38 -10.66 15.31 9.78
CA GLN A 38 -12.07 15.38 9.38
C GLN A 38 -12.22 15.57 7.88
N ARG A 39 -11.42 16.46 7.30
CA ARG A 39 -11.41 16.71 5.86
C ARG A 39 -10.99 15.46 5.08
N ALA A 40 -9.96 14.78 5.54
CA ALA A 40 -9.48 13.55 4.92
C ALA A 40 -10.52 12.42 5.00
N TYR A 41 -11.20 12.27 6.13
CA TYR A 41 -12.27 11.28 6.28
C TYR A 41 -13.43 11.58 5.33
N ARG A 42 -13.79 12.87 5.18
CA ARG A 42 -14.83 13.28 4.24
C ARG A 42 -14.44 12.95 2.80
N GLU A 43 -13.19 13.21 2.44
CA GLU A 43 -12.67 12.90 1.12
C GLU A 43 -12.70 11.39 0.85
N MET A 44 -12.29 10.59 1.83
CA MET A 44 -12.36 9.12 1.72
C MET A 44 -13.80 8.63 1.57
N GLU A 45 -14.73 9.24 2.28
CA GLU A 45 -16.15 8.89 2.16
C GLU A 45 -16.69 9.21 0.77
N GLN A 46 -16.37 10.39 0.25
CA GLN A 46 -16.77 10.79 -1.10
C GLN A 46 -16.19 9.86 -2.17
N GLY A 47 -14.99 9.36 -1.95
CA GLY A 47 -14.34 8.41 -2.85
C GLY A 47 -14.77 6.95 -2.69
N GLY A 48 -15.69 6.67 -1.76
CA GLY A 48 -16.18 5.30 -1.54
C GLY A 48 -15.23 4.40 -0.78
N LEU A 49 -14.20 4.96 -0.15
CA LEU A 49 -13.21 4.20 0.60
C LEU A 49 -13.71 3.82 2.00
N VAL A 50 -14.45 4.73 2.60
CA VAL A 50 -15.04 4.54 3.93
C VAL A 50 -16.51 4.92 3.90
N GLN A 51 -17.25 4.47 4.91
CA GLN A 51 -18.63 4.87 5.14
C GLN A 51 -18.80 5.25 6.60
N THR A 52 -19.54 6.33 6.83
CA THR A 52 -19.87 6.78 8.17
C THR A 52 -21.25 6.28 8.53
N LEU A 53 -21.32 5.53 9.61
CA LEU A 53 -22.58 5.05 10.17
C LEU A 53 -22.92 5.89 11.39
N ARG A 54 -23.98 6.64 11.31
CA ARG A 54 -24.38 7.61 12.35
C ARG A 54 -24.51 6.93 13.71
N GLY A 55 -23.79 7.46 14.70
CA GLY A 55 -23.77 6.91 16.05
C GLY A 55 -22.88 5.70 16.26
N LEU A 56 -22.32 5.13 15.19
CA LEU A 56 -21.47 3.95 15.26
C LEU A 56 -20.02 4.22 14.89
N GLY A 57 -19.76 5.20 14.02
CA GLY A 57 -18.42 5.58 13.61
C GLY A 57 -18.16 5.48 12.12
N THR A 58 -16.88 5.53 11.75
CA THR A 58 -16.43 5.42 10.37
C THR A 58 -15.77 4.07 10.14
N PHE A 59 -16.16 3.42 9.07
CA PHE A 59 -15.74 2.05 8.75
C PHE A 59 -15.18 2.00 7.33
N ILE A 60 -14.20 1.12 7.10
CA ILE A 60 -13.78 0.81 5.74
C ILE A 60 -14.98 0.25 4.98
N SER A 61 -15.16 0.68 3.74
CA SER A 61 -16.27 0.22 2.90
C SER A 61 -16.33 -1.31 2.86
N ASP A 62 -17.53 -1.87 2.87
CA ASP A 62 -17.75 -3.31 2.79
C ASP A 62 -17.90 -3.82 1.35
N ASP A 63 -17.63 -2.95 0.35
CA ASP A 63 -17.62 -3.32 -1.06
C ASP A 63 -16.63 -4.47 -1.29
N PRO A 64 -17.08 -5.62 -1.81
CA PRO A 64 -16.18 -6.76 -2.03
C PRO A 64 -15.10 -6.49 -3.07
N THR A 65 -15.23 -5.46 -3.91
CA THR A 65 -14.23 -5.10 -4.91
C THR A 65 -13.23 -4.06 -4.42
N LEU A 66 -13.35 -3.59 -3.17
CA LEU A 66 -12.58 -2.47 -2.65
C LEU A 66 -11.07 -2.72 -2.71
N VAL A 67 -10.61 -3.87 -2.23
CA VAL A 67 -9.17 -4.19 -2.14
C VAL A 67 -8.55 -4.20 -3.54
N GLU A 68 -9.18 -4.91 -4.46
CA GLU A 68 -8.69 -5.03 -5.84
C GLU A 68 -8.69 -3.68 -6.55
N ARG A 69 -9.78 -2.92 -6.43
CA ARG A 69 -9.90 -1.60 -7.04
C ARG A 69 -8.84 -0.63 -6.49
N THR A 70 -8.62 -0.65 -5.18
CA THR A 70 -7.62 0.21 -4.53
C THR A 70 -6.21 -0.16 -4.97
N ARG A 71 -5.92 -1.46 -5.03
CA ARG A 71 -4.63 -1.96 -5.50
C ARG A 71 -4.36 -1.52 -6.94
N ASP A 72 -5.35 -1.68 -7.83
CA ASP A 72 -5.21 -1.31 -9.23
C ASP A 72 -5.00 0.19 -9.41
N GLU A 73 -5.76 1.01 -8.69
CA GLU A 73 -5.60 2.46 -8.72
C GLU A 73 -4.20 2.88 -8.29
N MET A 74 -3.70 2.34 -7.20
CA MET A 74 -2.38 2.67 -6.69
C MET A 74 -1.27 2.21 -7.64
N ALA A 75 -1.41 1.03 -8.21
CA ALA A 75 -0.46 0.51 -9.19
C ALA A 75 -0.40 1.42 -10.42
N ARG A 76 -1.56 1.82 -10.92
CA ARG A 76 -1.64 2.72 -12.09
C ARG A 76 -0.97 4.06 -11.83
N ARG A 77 -1.21 4.65 -10.66
CA ARG A 77 -0.58 5.92 -10.27
C ARG A 77 0.94 5.80 -10.19
N SER A 78 1.43 4.72 -9.58
CA SER A 78 2.87 4.48 -9.46
C SER A 78 3.52 4.28 -10.82
N ILE A 79 2.89 3.53 -11.70
CA ILE A 79 3.40 3.29 -13.06
C ILE A 79 3.44 4.61 -13.85
N LEU A 80 2.36 5.39 -13.80
CA LEU A 80 2.30 6.64 -14.54
C LEU A 80 3.38 7.63 -14.09
N ALA A 81 3.54 7.80 -12.78
CA ALA A 81 4.57 8.68 -12.22
C ALA A 81 5.97 8.23 -12.63
N PHE A 82 6.22 6.93 -12.56
CA PHE A 82 7.49 6.33 -12.95
C PHE A 82 7.79 6.56 -14.43
N VAL A 83 6.83 6.28 -15.30
CA VAL A 83 7.00 6.46 -16.76
C VAL A 83 7.27 7.92 -17.09
N GLN A 84 6.53 8.85 -16.48
CA GLN A 84 6.74 10.28 -16.69
C GLN A 84 8.16 10.72 -16.31
N GLU A 85 8.65 10.25 -15.17
CA GLU A 85 9.99 10.56 -14.71
C GLU A 85 11.07 9.99 -15.64
N MET A 86 10.91 8.74 -16.05
CA MET A 86 11.87 8.10 -16.96
C MET A 86 11.92 8.81 -18.32
N ARG A 87 10.79 9.22 -18.83
CA ARG A 87 10.74 9.98 -20.09
C ARG A 87 11.40 11.35 -19.94
N ALA A 88 11.20 12.01 -18.80
CA ALA A 88 11.86 13.29 -18.51
C ALA A 88 13.38 13.13 -18.45
N LEU A 89 13.87 11.96 -18.04
CA LEU A 89 15.31 11.63 -18.05
C LEU A 89 15.84 11.27 -19.45
N GLY A 90 14.98 11.20 -20.46
CA GLY A 90 15.39 10.94 -21.84
C GLY A 90 15.31 9.48 -22.30
N PHE A 91 14.76 8.59 -21.47
CA PHE A 91 14.62 7.19 -21.85
C PHE A 91 13.46 7.00 -22.83
N SER A 92 13.66 6.16 -23.83
CA SER A 92 12.61 5.79 -24.79
C SER A 92 11.66 4.79 -24.16
N PRO A 93 10.43 4.62 -24.69
CA PRO A 93 9.52 3.58 -24.21
C PRO A 93 10.14 2.18 -24.20
N ALA A 94 10.89 1.81 -25.22
CA ALA A 94 11.56 0.51 -25.29
C ALA A 94 12.60 0.35 -24.19
N ASP A 95 13.38 1.40 -23.92
CA ASP A 95 14.39 1.40 -22.86
C ASP A 95 13.75 1.24 -21.49
N ILE A 96 12.62 1.91 -21.26
CA ILE A 96 11.88 1.82 -19.98
C ILE A 96 11.44 0.38 -19.73
N VAL A 97 10.84 -0.26 -20.73
CA VAL A 97 10.38 -1.65 -20.61
C VAL A 97 11.57 -2.58 -20.32
N ALA A 98 12.68 -2.42 -21.05
CA ALA A 98 13.86 -3.26 -20.87
C ALA A 98 14.46 -3.10 -19.46
N LEU A 99 14.56 -1.86 -18.97
CA LEU A 99 15.07 -1.60 -17.63
C LEU A 99 14.17 -2.18 -16.54
N VAL A 100 12.86 -2.09 -16.71
CA VAL A 100 11.90 -2.67 -15.76
C VAL A 100 12.03 -4.18 -15.71
N GLU A 101 12.10 -4.85 -16.87
CA GLU A 101 12.27 -6.31 -16.93
C GLU A 101 13.53 -6.75 -16.21
N LYS A 102 14.66 -6.07 -16.48
CA LYS A 102 15.92 -6.36 -15.81
C LYS A 102 15.81 -6.18 -14.31
N SER A 103 15.24 -5.07 -13.85
CA SER A 103 15.11 -4.76 -12.43
C SER A 103 14.20 -5.75 -11.70
N VAL A 104 13.11 -6.16 -12.33
CA VAL A 104 12.19 -7.16 -11.76
C VAL A 104 12.89 -8.50 -11.60
N ASN A 105 13.65 -8.93 -12.61
CA ASN A 105 14.38 -10.19 -12.57
C ASN A 105 15.49 -10.17 -11.51
N GLU A 106 16.25 -9.09 -11.42
CA GLU A 106 17.30 -8.93 -10.39
C GLU A 106 16.72 -8.97 -8.99
N PHE A 107 15.58 -8.31 -8.76
CA PHE A 107 14.90 -8.33 -7.47
C PHE A 107 14.41 -9.75 -7.12
N SER A 108 13.83 -10.46 -8.08
CA SER A 108 13.37 -11.83 -7.88
C SER A 108 14.52 -12.79 -7.57
N ASP A 109 15.63 -12.65 -8.26
CA ASP A 109 16.83 -13.46 -8.03
C ASP A 109 17.42 -13.17 -6.65
N GLY A 110 17.48 -11.90 -6.25
CA GLY A 110 17.96 -11.51 -4.93
C GLY A 110 17.10 -12.07 -3.81
N GLN A 111 15.79 -12.07 -3.97
CA GLN A 111 14.88 -12.68 -2.98
C GLN A 111 15.04 -14.19 -2.91
N LYS A 112 15.22 -14.84 -4.05
CA LYS A 112 15.45 -16.28 -4.09
C LYS A 112 16.74 -16.65 -3.39
N ASP A 113 17.83 -15.93 -3.66
CA ASP A 113 19.14 -16.17 -3.03
C ASP A 113 19.04 -16.03 -1.52
N LEU A 114 18.37 -15.00 -1.03
CA LEU A 114 18.16 -14.79 0.39
C LEU A 114 17.36 -15.93 1.02
N ARG A 115 16.30 -16.38 0.35
CA ARG A 115 15.46 -17.48 0.83
C ARG A 115 16.25 -18.78 0.87
N ASP A 116 17.03 -19.06 -0.16
CA ASP A 116 17.87 -20.26 -0.23
C ASP A 116 18.94 -20.24 0.87
N SER A 117 19.53 -19.07 1.14
CA SER A 117 20.50 -18.91 2.22
C SER A 117 19.89 -19.19 3.60
N ILE A 118 18.68 -18.68 3.85
CA ILE A 118 17.97 -18.93 5.11
C ILE A 118 17.64 -20.40 5.27
N GLN A 119 17.17 -21.07 4.21
CA GLN A 119 16.88 -22.50 4.24
C GLN A 119 18.14 -23.33 4.50
N GLY A 120 19.26 -22.96 3.90
CA GLY A 120 20.54 -23.60 4.12
C GLY A 120 20.98 -23.54 5.59
N ILE A 121 20.83 -22.36 6.22
CA ILE A 121 21.14 -22.17 7.64
C ILE A 121 20.23 -23.02 8.50
N GLN A 122 18.94 -23.08 8.22
CA GLN A 122 17.98 -23.90 8.98
C GLN A 122 18.28 -25.38 8.85
N GLN A 123 18.67 -25.86 7.68
CA GLN A 123 19.01 -27.25 7.45
C GLN A 123 20.29 -27.67 8.19
N THR A 124 21.26 -26.77 8.34
CA THR A 124 22.49 -27.05 9.09
C THR A 124 22.30 -26.93 10.60
N GLY A 125 21.15 -26.45 11.06
CA GLY A 125 20.87 -26.31 12.50
C GLY A 125 21.58 -25.16 13.17
N VAL A 126 22.22 -24.27 12.42
CA VAL A 126 22.98 -23.15 12.99
C VAL A 126 22.09 -22.20 13.79
N ILE A 127 20.87 -21.97 13.34
CA ILE A 127 19.92 -21.10 14.03
C ILE A 127 19.31 -21.80 15.24
N ASN A 128 19.20 -23.12 15.22
CA ASN A 128 18.54 -23.92 16.24
C ASN A 128 19.51 -24.47 17.31
N SER A 129 20.76 -24.07 17.28
CA SER A 129 21.78 -24.56 18.18
C SER A 129 21.72 -23.93 19.58
N GLU A 130 20.82 -23.01 19.80
CA GLU A 130 20.54 -22.38 21.07
C GLU A 130 19.31 -22.98 21.71
#